data_edb81bae62b34e824e22f509a699a71f
#
_entry.id   edb81bae62b34e824e22f509a699a71f
#
_cell.length_a   1.000
_cell.length_b   1.000
_cell.length_c   1.000
_cell.angle_alpha   90.00
_cell.angle_beta   90.00
_cell.angle_gamma   90.00
#
_symmetry.space_group_name_H-M   'P 1'
#
loop_
_entity.id
_entity.type
_entity.pdbx_description
1 polymer ?
#
loop_
_entity_poly.entity_id
_entity_poly.type
_entity_poly.pdbx_seq_one_letter_code
_entity_poly.pdbx_strand_id
1 'polypeptide(L)'
;MEGVDINVLVRYFVNDDESQHKLAKKFINENDIFIGSIVLVEAFWVWKKLYKLNKENIEQIFDHIKRSTNIKVEDEVVFFKASSIYTELGCDFGDAMIVAVNRDKVTETVTFDKNAAKKLGMRLLIR
;
A
#
# COMPACT_ATOMS: atom_id res chain seq x y z
N MET A 1 -6.41 -20.24 3.59
CA MET A 1 -6.01 -18.83 3.50
C MET A 1 -7.20 -17.97 3.15
N GLU A 2 -7.39 -16.90 3.89
CA GLU A 2 -8.54 -16.01 3.74
C GLU A 2 -8.13 -14.70 3.10
N GLY A 3 -8.91 -14.22 2.12
CA GLY A 3 -8.74 -12.90 1.57
C GLY A 3 -9.49 -11.86 2.39
N VAL A 4 -8.99 -10.64 2.43
CA VAL A 4 -9.67 -9.52 3.08
C VAL A 4 -9.89 -8.38 2.09
N ASP A 5 -10.98 -7.65 2.28
CA ASP A 5 -11.22 -6.46 1.50
C ASP A 5 -10.63 -5.22 2.19
N ILE A 6 -10.83 -4.08 1.56
CA ILE A 6 -10.26 -2.81 2.02
C ILE A 6 -10.71 -2.48 3.44
N ASN A 7 -12.00 -2.62 3.74
CA ASN A 7 -12.54 -2.22 5.04
C ASN A 7 -12.01 -3.07 6.19
N VAL A 8 -11.82 -4.36 5.97
CA VAL A 8 -11.24 -5.25 6.98
C VAL A 8 -9.79 -4.85 7.25
N LEU A 9 -9.00 -4.64 6.19
CA LEU A 9 -7.60 -4.24 6.33
C LEU A 9 -7.47 -2.87 6.98
N VAL A 10 -8.28 -1.90 6.55
CA VAL A 10 -8.24 -0.55 7.12
C VAL A 10 -8.53 -0.59 8.61
N ARG A 11 -9.58 -1.30 9.03
CA ARG A 11 -9.97 -1.34 10.43
C ARG A 11 -9.09 -2.22 11.31
N TYR A 12 -8.30 -3.07 10.72
CA TYR A 12 -7.26 -3.77 11.48
C TYR A 12 -6.28 -2.79 12.11
N PHE A 13 -5.98 -1.70 11.43
CA PHE A 13 -5.01 -0.69 11.89
C PHE A 13 -5.65 0.57 12.48
N VAL A 14 -6.91 0.85 12.18
CA VAL A 14 -7.57 2.09 12.61
C VAL A 14 -8.81 1.76 13.43
N ASN A 15 -8.90 2.34 14.61
CA ASN A 15 -10.03 2.13 15.51
C ASN A 15 -10.97 3.35 15.47
N ASP A 16 -11.77 3.44 14.42
CA ASP A 16 -12.86 4.43 14.32
C ASP A 16 -14.22 3.79 14.59
N ASP A 17 -14.28 2.46 14.61
CA ASP A 17 -15.44 1.66 14.97
C ASP A 17 -14.91 0.51 15.83
N GLU A 18 -15.12 0.61 17.13
CA GLU A 18 -14.53 -0.33 18.07
C GLU A 18 -14.94 -1.77 17.81
N SER A 19 -16.21 -2.00 17.48
CA SER A 19 -16.72 -3.33 17.19
C SER A 19 -16.05 -3.93 15.96
N GLN A 20 -15.98 -3.19 14.86
CA GLN A 20 -15.35 -3.66 13.63
C GLN A 20 -13.84 -3.80 13.78
N HIS A 21 -13.21 -2.90 14.52
CA HIS A 21 -11.77 -2.99 14.79
C HIS A 21 -11.43 -4.30 15.53
N LYS A 22 -12.20 -4.63 16.58
CA LYS A 22 -12.00 -5.87 17.33
C LYS A 22 -12.20 -7.10 16.46
N LEU A 23 -13.25 -7.10 15.63
CA LEU A 23 -13.53 -8.21 14.72
C LEU A 23 -12.41 -8.38 13.70
N ALA A 24 -11.95 -7.28 13.11
CA ALA A 24 -10.86 -7.32 12.13
C ALA A 24 -9.56 -7.85 12.76
N LYS A 25 -9.21 -7.36 13.95
CA LYS A 25 -8.02 -7.82 14.66
C LYS A 25 -8.08 -9.30 14.98
N LYS A 26 -9.21 -9.76 15.49
CA LYS A 26 -9.37 -11.18 15.82
C LYS A 26 -9.25 -12.03 14.57
N PHE A 27 -9.97 -11.67 13.51
CA PHE A 27 -9.98 -12.43 12.27
C PHE A 27 -8.58 -12.52 11.65
N ILE A 28 -7.91 -11.39 11.51
CA ILE A 28 -6.58 -11.36 10.88
C ILE A 28 -5.54 -12.08 11.75
N ASN A 29 -5.59 -11.88 13.07
CA ASN A 29 -4.61 -12.51 13.95
C ASN A 29 -4.79 -14.04 14.07
N GLU A 30 -5.98 -14.55 13.82
CA GLU A 30 -6.28 -15.98 13.99
C GLU A 30 -6.24 -16.78 12.68
N ASN A 31 -5.96 -16.15 11.55
CA ASN A 31 -6.02 -16.81 10.24
C ASN A 31 -4.79 -16.50 9.39
N ASP A 32 -4.56 -17.31 8.38
CA ASP A 32 -3.64 -16.99 7.31
C ASP A 32 -4.35 -16.07 6.33
N ILE A 33 -3.78 -14.91 6.07
CA ILE A 33 -4.43 -13.81 5.36
C ILE A 33 -3.71 -13.52 4.05
N PHE A 34 -4.50 -13.32 2.99
CA PHE A 34 -4.01 -12.85 1.70
C PHE A 34 -4.51 -11.43 1.44
N ILE A 35 -3.60 -10.55 1.03
CA ILE A 35 -3.93 -9.17 0.68
C ILE A 35 -3.54 -8.93 -0.77
N GLY A 36 -4.53 -8.63 -1.62
CA GLY A 36 -4.30 -8.29 -3.02
C GLY A 36 -3.65 -6.92 -3.17
N SER A 37 -2.93 -6.71 -4.26
CA SER A 37 -2.26 -5.43 -4.53
C SER A 37 -3.24 -4.27 -4.63
N ILE A 38 -4.41 -4.50 -5.22
CA ILE A 38 -5.46 -3.48 -5.32
C ILE A 38 -5.93 -3.07 -3.92
N VAL A 39 -6.10 -4.05 -3.03
CA VAL A 39 -6.52 -3.78 -1.65
C VAL A 39 -5.48 -2.91 -0.93
N LEU A 40 -4.19 -3.22 -1.11
CA LEU A 40 -3.11 -2.43 -0.51
C LEU A 40 -3.14 -0.96 -0.99
N VAL A 41 -3.27 -0.76 -2.29
CA VAL A 41 -3.28 0.59 -2.88
C VAL A 41 -4.50 1.38 -2.41
N GLU A 42 -5.67 0.77 -2.43
CA GLU A 42 -6.89 1.46 -2.00
C GLU A 42 -6.92 1.70 -0.48
N ALA A 43 -6.41 0.76 0.31
CA ALA A 43 -6.29 0.95 1.76
C ALA A 43 -5.33 2.11 2.07
N PHE A 44 -4.20 2.20 1.37
CA PHE A 44 -3.29 3.34 1.52
C PHE A 44 -4.02 4.66 1.31
N TRP A 45 -4.81 4.74 0.23
CA TRP A 45 -5.55 5.95 -0.09
C TRP A 45 -6.53 6.30 1.03
N VAL A 46 -7.25 5.30 1.59
CA VAL A 46 -8.18 5.51 2.69
C VAL A 46 -7.45 6.01 3.94
N TRP A 47 -6.35 5.35 4.33
CA TRP A 47 -5.56 5.79 5.48
C TRP A 47 -5.04 7.21 5.30
N LYS A 48 -4.55 7.53 4.11
CA LYS A 48 -3.94 8.83 3.83
C LYS A 48 -4.97 9.95 3.72
N LYS A 49 -6.05 9.73 2.97
CA LYS A 49 -7.02 10.76 2.62
C LYS A 49 -8.17 10.89 3.62
N LEU A 50 -8.71 9.77 4.09
CA LEU A 50 -9.85 9.81 5.02
C LEU A 50 -9.41 9.89 6.48
N TYR A 51 -8.42 9.09 6.87
CA TYR A 51 -7.94 9.09 8.26
C TYR A 51 -6.76 10.04 8.49
N LYS A 52 -6.22 10.60 7.42
CA LYS A 52 -5.14 11.58 7.47
C LYS A 52 -3.92 11.09 8.25
N LEU A 53 -3.61 9.81 8.11
CA LEU A 53 -2.41 9.25 8.72
C LEU A 53 -1.18 9.89 8.09
N ASN A 54 -0.16 10.13 8.91
CA ASN A 54 1.08 10.69 8.41
C ASN A 54 1.97 9.59 7.81
N LYS A 55 3.08 10.01 7.21
CA LYS A 55 4.01 9.10 6.56
C LYS A 55 4.52 8.03 7.52
N GLU A 56 4.86 8.42 8.75
CA GLU A 56 5.38 7.48 9.76
C GLU A 56 4.35 6.42 10.13
N ASN A 57 3.08 6.81 10.28
CA ASN A 57 2.00 5.86 10.55
C ASN A 57 1.87 4.83 9.42
N ILE A 58 1.92 5.30 8.18
CA ILE A 58 1.84 4.42 7.01
C ILE A 58 3.04 3.47 6.96
N GLU A 59 4.23 3.97 7.22
CA GLU A 59 5.44 3.13 7.25
C GLU A 59 5.33 2.04 8.32
N GLN A 60 4.79 2.37 9.49
CA GLN A 60 4.56 1.40 10.56
C GLN A 60 3.56 0.32 10.14
N ILE A 61 2.51 0.70 9.42
CA ILE A 61 1.53 -0.25 8.87
C ILE A 61 2.22 -1.20 7.90
N PHE A 62 2.99 -0.67 6.95
CA PHE A 62 3.71 -1.50 5.98
C PHE A 62 4.72 -2.43 6.66
N ASP A 63 5.43 -1.95 7.66
CA ASP A 63 6.37 -2.77 8.43
C ASP A 63 5.66 -3.89 9.17
N HIS A 64 4.50 -3.60 9.75
CA HIS A 64 3.69 -4.64 10.41
C HIS A 64 3.30 -5.74 9.43
N ILE A 65 2.82 -5.36 8.24
CA ILE A 65 2.45 -6.31 7.20
C ILE A 65 3.66 -7.16 6.80
N LYS A 66 4.81 -6.53 6.58
CA LYS A 66 6.03 -7.24 6.17
C LYS A 66 6.51 -8.25 7.20
N ARG A 67 6.38 -7.92 8.49
CA ARG A 67 6.85 -8.78 9.58
C ARG A 67 5.87 -9.85 9.99
N SER A 68 4.62 -9.74 9.57
CA SER A 68 3.58 -10.71 9.95
C SER A 68 3.76 -12.03 9.22
N THR A 69 3.92 -13.11 9.96
CA THR A 69 4.13 -14.44 9.39
C THR A 69 2.86 -15.03 8.79
N ASN A 70 1.70 -14.54 9.21
CA ASN A 70 0.40 -15.01 8.75
C ASN A 70 -0.24 -14.15 7.66
N ILE A 71 0.44 -13.09 7.22
CA ILE A 71 -0.08 -12.20 6.17
C ILE A 71 0.81 -12.32 4.93
N LYS A 72 0.17 -12.65 3.81
CA LYS A 72 0.83 -12.69 2.51
C LYS A 72 0.21 -11.65 1.59
N VAL A 73 1.06 -10.90 0.91
CA VAL A 73 0.63 -9.96 -0.12
C VAL A 73 0.74 -10.63 -1.48
N GLU A 74 -0.03 -10.17 -2.44
CA GLU A 74 -0.11 -10.77 -3.78
C GLU A 74 1.25 -10.82 -4.47
N ASP A 75 2.04 -9.74 -4.39
CA ASP A 75 3.37 -9.66 -4.96
C ASP A 75 4.32 -9.04 -3.94
N GLU A 76 5.01 -9.91 -3.22
CA GLU A 76 5.91 -9.49 -2.14
C GLU A 76 7.05 -8.62 -2.64
N VAL A 77 7.64 -8.99 -3.79
CA VAL A 77 8.77 -8.23 -4.36
C VAL A 77 8.32 -6.81 -4.72
N VAL A 78 7.19 -6.69 -5.41
CA VAL A 78 6.64 -5.39 -5.80
C VAL A 78 6.27 -4.58 -4.56
N PHE A 79 5.61 -5.18 -3.58
CA PHE A 79 5.23 -4.49 -2.36
C PHE A 79 6.45 -3.95 -1.61
N PHE A 80 7.50 -4.76 -1.47
CA PHE A 80 8.71 -4.34 -0.78
C PHE A 80 9.40 -3.19 -1.51
N LYS A 81 9.51 -3.28 -2.84
CA LYS A 81 10.08 -2.19 -3.66
C LYS A 81 9.26 -0.92 -3.56
N ALA A 82 7.94 -1.03 -3.69
CA ALA A 82 7.04 0.12 -3.64
C ALA A 82 7.08 0.80 -2.26
N SER A 83 7.10 0.02 -1.19
CA SER A 83 7.17 0.59 0.16
C SER A 83 8.50 1.31 0.40
N SER A 84 9.62 0.80 -0.14
CA SER A 84 10.91 1.49 -0.08
C SER A 84 10.89 2.80 -0.85
N ILE A 85 10.30 2.81 -2.04
CA ILE A 85 10.14 4.02 -2.85
C ILE A 85 9.31 5.05 -2.07
N TYR A 86 8.22 4.61 -1.46
CA TYR A 86 7.38 5.48 -0.65
C TYR A 86 8.16 6.09 0.52
N THR A 87 8.92 5.28 1.23
CA THR A 87 9.73 5.73 2.36
C THR A 87 10.76 6.77 1.93
N GLU A 88 11.45 6.53 0.83
CA GLU A 88 12.49 7.44 0.34
C GLU A 88 11.94 8.74 -0.22
N LEU A 89 10.87 8.66 -1.02
CA LEU A 89 10.42 9.79 -1.83
C LEU A 89 9.15 10.46 -1.31
N GLY A 90 8.40 9.82 -0.42
CA GLY A 90 7.16 10.38 0.10
C GLY A 90 6.09 10.61 -0.97
N CYS A 91 6.06 9.75 -1.99
CA CYS A 91 5.13 9.84 -3.10
C CYS A 91 3.80 9.13 -2.80
N ASP A 92 2.87 9.17 -3.75
CA ASP A 92 1.68 8.34 -3.70
C ASP A 92 2.08 6.86 -3.80
N PHE A 93 1.53 6.02 -2.93
CA PHE A 93 1.90 4.60 -2.91
C PHE A 93 1.44 3.87 -4.18
N GLY A 94 0.28 4.26 -4.73
CA GLY A 94 -0.19 3.70 -6.00
C GLY A 94 0.80 3.97 -7.12
N ASP A 95 1.34 5.18 -7.19
CA ASP A 95 2.38 5.53 -8.17
C ASP A 95 3.66 4.73 -7.91
N ALA A 96 4.05 4.54 -6.65
CA ALA A 96 5.19 3.71 -6.30
C ALA A 96 5.00 2.25 -6.77
N MET A 97 3.79 1.72 -6.63
CA MET A 97 3.45 0.38 -7.11
C MET A 97 3.56 0.28 -8.63
N ILE A 98 3.08 1.31 -9.35
CA ILE A 98 3.19 1.35 -10.81
C ILE A 98 4.66 1.28 -11.24
N VAL A 99 5.51 2.11 -10.64
CA VAL A 99 6.93 2.11 -10.94
C VAL A 99 7.57 0.76 -10.60
N ALA A 100 7.24 0.20 -9.45
CA ALA A 100 7.79 -1.09 -9.03
C ALA A 100 7.40 -2.23 -9.98
N VAL A 101 6.14 -2.25 -10.45
CA VAL A 101 5.69 -3.24 -11.44
C VAL A 101 6.38 -3.05 -12.78
N ASN A 102 6.54 -1.79 -13.21
CA ASN A 102 7.02 -1.49 -14.56
C ASN A 102 8.54 -1.56 -14.70
N ARG A 103 9.27 -1.41 -13.60
CA ARG A 103 10.74 -1.22 -13.62
C ARG A 103 11.50 -2.23 -14.45
N ASP A 104 11.14 -3.52 -14.37
CA ASP A 104 11.84 -4.58 -15.08
C ASP A 104 11.15 -5.00 -16.38
N LYS A 105 10.04 -4.36 -16.74
CA LYS A 105 9.22 -4.77 -17.88
C LYS A 105 9.21 -3.75 -19.01
N VAL A 106 9.46 -2.49 -18.70
CA VAL A 106 9.37 -1.41 -19.68
C VAL A 106 10.56 -0.46 -19.54
N THR A 107 10.86 0.26 -20.61
CA THR A 107 11.96 1.21 -20.64
C THR A 107 11.66 2.40 -19.72
N GLU A 108 10.44 2.89 -19.75
CA GLU A 108 10.03 4.02 -18.92
C GLU A 108 8.53 3.99 -18.68
N THR A 109 8.10 4.68 -17.63
CA THR A 109 6.69 4.92 -17.35
C THR A 109 6.35 6.35 -17.72
N VAL A 110 5.23 6.55 -18.40
CA VAL A 110 4.79 7.85 -18.90
C VAL A 110 3.62 8.35 -18.06
N THR A 111 3.58 9.64 -17.78
CA THR A 111 2.55 10.23 -16.94
C THR A 111 2.20 11.64 -17.39
N PHE A 112 1.02 12.11 -17.03
CA PHE A 112 0.67 13.53 -17.11
C PHE A 112 0.90 14.27 -15.79
N ASP A 113 1.20 13.55 -14.71
CA ASP A 113 1.37 14.10 -13.37
C ASP A 113 2.80 14.63 -13.20
N LYS A 114 2.91 15.94 -13.00
CA LYS A 114 4.22 16.60 -12.85
C LYS A 114 4.97 16.13 -11.61
N ASN A 115 4.25 15.85 -10.51
CA ASN A 115 4.88 15.36 -9.28
C ASN A 115 5.42 13.95 -9.45
N ALA A 116 4.64 13.06 -10.09
CA ALA A 116 5.08 11.70 -10.38
C ALA A 116 6.31 11.71 -11.30
N ALA A 117 6.31 12.55 -12.32
CA ALA A 117 7.47 12.70 -13.21
C ALA A 117 8.71 13.13 -12.45
N LYS A 118 8.57 14.15 -11.60
CA LYS A 118 9.68 14.70 -10.84
C LYS A 118 10.22 13.74 -9.79
N LYS A 119 9.32 13.14 -9.00
CA LYS A 119 9.71 12.29 -7.86
C LYS A 119 10.12 10.89 -8.26
N LEU A 120 9.46 10.32 -9.26
CA LEU A 120 9.58 8.91 -9.59
C LEU A 120 10.32 8.65 -10.90
N GLY A 121 10.81 9.69 -11.55
CA GLY A 121 11.54 9.54 -12.81
C GLY A 121 10.65 9.11 -13.97
N MET A 122 9.35 9.31 -13.87
CA MET A 122 8.43 9.05 -14.98
C MET A 122 8.60 10.12 -16.06
N ARG A 123 8.36 9.75 -17.31
CA ARG A 123 8.41 10.71 -18.40
C ARG A 123 7.09 11.48 -18.46
N LEU A 124 7.18 12.79 -18.33
CA LEU A 124 6.01 13.66 -18.48
C LEU A 124 5.58 13.72 -19.95
N LEU A 125 4.34 13.33 -20.21
CA LEU A 125 3.81 13.39 -21.57
C LEU A 125 3.34 14.81 -21.85
N ILE A 126 4.05 15.49 -22.73
CA ILE A 126 3.76 16.86 -23.17
C ILE A 126 3.87 16.94 -24.68
N ARG A 127 3.28 18.00 -25.24
CA ARG A 127 3.38 18.24 -26.68
C ARG A 127 4.75 18.78 -27.06
#